data_e6da9f65290e43a38124bc699a87565f
#
_entry.id   e6da9f65290e43a38124bc699a87565f
#
_cell.length_a   1.000
_cell.length_b   1.000
_cell.length_c   1.000
_cell.angle_alpha   90.00
_cell.angle_beta   90.00
_cell.angle_gamma   90.00
#
_symmetry.space_group_name_H-M   'P 1'
#
loop_
_entity.id
_entity.type
_entity.pdbx_description
1 polymer ?
#
loop_
_entity_poly.entity_id
_entity_poly.type
_entity_poly.pdbx_seq_one_letter_code
_entity_poly.pdbx_strand_id
1 'polypeptide(L)'
;MDRQLKSVLGFDARTQKSAFVLAGLTAALLLTVSMPSGAIASPDPSTPPPPTSITLTGVVRDFKERTVQNGHPDFEITPAHGYAHYCGALSADLGSDGKPMFIGQGFKVKSGYEWRNSAGKNICWRLYDPARGDLIGKKDGTYIDNGGITNAASFGTWFHDAPGTNLSCALSLVLNRSADGSYVFDSTIDPQCVANGGFFPIEGQLFGNPGGSPNRNFHFTYELHTEFTYDAAGAQMFLFRGDDDVWVYVNGRMVIDLGGVHSAVEQRVELNRLGLTNGEVYTLDFFFAERHRTQSNFRIQTNLLLHTASVPSVTSAFD
;
A
#
# COMPACT_ATOMS: atom_id res chain seq x y z
N MET A 1 -56.10 -22.30 -25.16
CA MET A 1 -56.10 -23.79 -25.23
C MET A 1 -55.11 -24.21 -24.19
N ASP A 2 -55.56 -24.36 -22.94
CA ASP A 2 -56.10 -25.62 -22.37
C ASP A 2 -55.00 -26.65 -22.15
N ARG A 3 -54.74 -27.18 -21.05
CA ARG A 3 -55.33 -27.61 -19.77
C ARG A 3 -54.21 -28.24 -18.97
N GLN A 4 -54.07 -27.94 -17.67
CA GLN A 4 -54.67 -28.68 -16.54
C GLN A 4 -54.32 -30.19 -16.56
N LEU A 5 -54.06 -30.89 -15.49
CA LEU A 5 -54.47 -30.86 -14.08
C LEU A 5 -53.79 -31.99 -13.31
N LYS A 6 -53.61 -31.78 -12.03
CA LYS A 6 -53.93 -32.63 -10.86
C LYS A 6 -53.09 -33.87 -10.58
N SER A 7 -52.54 -33.97 -9.38
CA SER A 7 -53.08 -34.32 -8.04
C SER A 7 -53.03 -35.83 -7.82
N VAL A 8 -52.82 -36.47 -6.68
CA VAL A 8 -53.47 -36.41 -5.40
C VAL A 8 -52.79 -37.43 -4.45
N LEU A 9 -52.56 -37.05 -3.22
CA LEU A 9 -52.82 -37.69 -1.94
C LEU A 9 -52.49 -39.18 -1.65
N GLY A 10 -52.05 -39.40 -0.39
CA GLY A 10 -52.35 -40.57 0.43
C GLY A 10 -51.38 -40.68 1.62
N PHE A 11 -51.65 -40.12 2.76
CA PHE A 11 -52.08 -40.71 4.05
C PHE A 11 -51.85 -42.25 4.15
N ASP A 12 -51.25 -42.78 5.23
CA ASP A 12 -51.82 -42.90 6.54
C ASP A 12 -50.85 -43.46 7.59
N ALA A 13 -51.25 -43.31 8.77
CA ALA A 13 -50.70 -43.41 10.09
C ALA A 13 -50.60 -44.85 10.69
N ARG A 14 -49.89 -44.88 11.81
CA ARG A 14 -50.03 -45.72 13.02
C ARG A 14 -49.50 -47.16 13.04
N THR A 15 -48.62 -47.42 13.99
CA THR A 15 -48.87 -48.13 15.27
C THR A 15 -47.55 -48.33 16.05
N GLN A 16 -47.47 -47.81 17.16
CA GLN A 16 -47.42 -48.24 18.58
C GLN A 16 -46.66 -49.52 18.95
N LYS A 17 -45.78 -49.32 19.97
CA LYS A 17 -45.42 -50.15 21.14
C LYS A 17 -44.35 -51.22 20.94
N SER A 18 -43.23 -51.13 21.62
CA SER A 18 -43.02 -51.67 22.99
C SER A 18 -41.64 -51.35 23.53
N ALA A 19 -41.60 -51.04 24.78
CA ALA A 19 -40.42 -50.73 25.58
C ALA A 19 -39.60 -52.01 25.87
N PHE A 20 -38.29 -51.91 25.80
CA PHE A 20 -37.37 -52.72 26.61
C PHE A 20 -36.32 -51.82 27.19
N VAL A 21 -36.35 -51.73 28.55
CA VAL A 21 -35.34 -51.11 29.39
C VAL A 21 -34.18 -52.08 29.45
N LEU A 22 -33.01 -51.70 28.97
CA LEU A 22 -31.77 -52.35 29.30
C LEU A 22 -30.81 -51.29 29.83
N ALA A 23 -30.64 -51.34 31.16
CA ALA A 23 -29.66 -50.51 31.87
C ALA A 23 -28.25 -51.01 31.54
N GLY A 24 -27.56 -50.30 30.71
CA GLY A 24 -26.12 -50.46 30.47
C GLY A 24 -25.35 -49.34 31.14
N LEU A 25 -24.64 -49.62 32.21
CA LEU A 25 -23.63 -48.73 32.78
C LEU A 25 -22.50 -48.55 31.76
N THR A 26 -22.47 -47.43 31.07
CA THR A 26 -21.29 -46.98 30.33
C THR A 26 -20.52 -46.03 31.25
N ALA A 27 -19.38 -46.55 31.79
CA ALA A 27 -18.38 -45.71 32.44
C ALA A 27 -17.77 -44.77 31.39
N ALA A 28 -18.14 -43.48 31.45
CA ALA A 28 -17.50 -42.45 30.65
C ALA A 28 -16.10 -42.19 31.23
N LEU A 29 -15.08 -42.67 30.54
CA LEU A 29 -13.69 -42.36 30.81
C LEU A 29 -13.47 -40.90 30.31
N LEU A 30 -13.51 -39.94 31.21
CA LEU A 30 -13.09 -38.55 30.90
C LEU A 30 -11.57 -38.55 30.71
N LEU A 31 -11.13 -38.63 29.45
CA LEU A 31 -9.78 -38.24 29.09
C LEU A 31 -9.70 -36.69 29.19
N THR A 32 -9.15 -36.23 30.31
CA THR A 32 -8.69 -34.83 30.38
C THR A 32 -7.46 -34.69 29.51
N VAL A 33 -7.63 -34.20 28.27
CA VAL A 33 -6.53 -33.72 27.46
C VAL A 33 -6.09 -32.40 28.11
N SER A 34 -5.01 -32.44 28.89
CA SER A 34 -4.31 -31.25 29.33
C SER A 34 -3.62 -30.67 28.11
N MET A 35 -4.21 -29.62 27.54
CA MET A 35 -3.52 -28.77 26.58
C MET A 35 -2.32 -28.17 27.31
N PRO A 36 -1.10 -28.25 26.74
CA PRO A 36 0.01 -27.53 27.30
C PRO A 36 -0.36 -26.02 27.24
N SER A 37 -0.46 -25.40 28.39
CA SER A 37 -0.52 -23.96 28.51
C SER A 37 0.75 -23.43 27.86
N GLY A 38 0.64 -22.88 26.65
CA GLY A 38 1.74 -22.18 25.98
C GLY A 38 2.12 -21.01 26.89
N ALA A 39 3.15 -21.19 27.69
CA ALA A 39 3.76 -20.08 28.40
C ALA A 39 4.20 -19.08 27.33
N ILE A 40 3.56 -17.91 27.32
CA ILE A 40 4.07 -16.75 26.58
C ILE A 40 5.45 -16.51 27.20
N ALA A 41 6.49 -16.78 26.42
CA ALA A 41 7.86 -16.52 26.85
C ALA A 41 7.94 -15.05 27.28
N SER A 42 8.34 -14.81 28.52
CA SER A 42 8.63 -13.45 28.96
C SER A 42 9.73 -12.90 28.04
N PRO A 43 9.62 -11.66 27.57
CA PRO A 43 10.66 -11.07 26.73
C PRO A 43 11.99 -11.16 27.45
N ASP A 44 13.04 -11.55 26.71
CA ASP A 44 14.42 -11.60 27.22
C ASP A 44 14.79 -10.20 27.75
N PRO A 45 15.12 -10.03 29.03
CA PRO A 45 15.46 -8.73 29.60
C PRO A 45 16.73 -8.12 28.99
N SER A 46 17.49 -8.86 28.19
CA SER A 46 18.65 -8.36 27.45
C SER A 46 18.29 -7.67 26.13
N THR A 47 17.05 -7.84 25.63
CA THR A 47 16.63 -7.20 24.38
C THR A 47 16.05 -5.81 24.71
N PRO A 48 16.64 -4.72 24.20
CA PRO A 48 16.11 -3.38 24.43
C PRO A 48 14.68 -3.29 23.89
N PRO A 49 13.79 -2.54 24.57
CA PRO A 49 12.43 -2.37 24.08
C PRO A 49 12.44 -1.71 22.69
N PRO A 50 11.49 -2.07 21.81
CA PRO A 50 11.38 -1.41 20.52
C PRO A 50 11.26 0.12 20.67
N PRO A 51 11.88 0.92 19.78
CA PRO A 51 11.84 2.38 19.86
C PRO A 51 10.40 2.91 19.82
N THR A 52 10.16 4.05 20.45
CA THR A 52 8.84 4.71 20.45
C THR A 52 8.52 5.39 19.13
N SER A 53 9.52 5.64 18.31
CA SER A 53 9.40 6.16 16.95
C SER A 53 10.59 5.74 16.11
N ILE A 54 10.41 5.75 14.79
CA ILE A 54 11.50 5.65 13.81
C ILE A 54 11.46 6.89 12.91
N THR A 55 12.62 7.41 12.56
CA THR A 55 12.77 8.53 11.62
C THR A 55 13.34 8.01 10.32
N LEU A 56 12.64 8.28 9.23
CA LEU A 56 13.02 7.87 7.88
C LEU A 56 13.28 9.12 7.05
N THR A 57 14.49 9.24 6.50
CA THR A 57 14.89 10.40 5.69
C THR A 57 15.00 10.00 4.22
N GLY A 58 14.32 10.74 3.37
CA GLY A 58 14.33 10.57 1.93
C GLY A 58 14.55 11.89 1.21
N VAL A 59 14.28 11.91 -0.10
CA VAL A 59 14.41 13.10 -0.96
C VAL A 59 13.04 13.47 -1.51
N VAL A 60 12.65 14.73 -1.33
CA VAL A 60 11.51 15.33 -2.01
C VAL A 60 12.00 16.16 -3.19
N ARG A 61 11.28 16.07 -4.33
CA ARG A 61 11.53 16.89 -5.53
C ARG A 61 10.29 17.67 -5.88
N ASP A 62 10.47 18.95 -6.02
CA ASP A 62 9.43 19.93 -6.39
C ASP A 62 9.41 20.15 -7.89
N PHE A 63 8.22 20.25 -8.45
CA PHE A 63 7.98 20.46 -9.88
C PHE A 63 7.04 21.65 -10.12
N LYS A 64 7.11 22.20 -11.32
CA LYS A 64 6.11 23.17 -11.79
C LYS A 64 5.00 22.44 -12.54
N GLU A 65 3.76 22.88 -12.37
CA GLU A 65 2.62 22.34 -13.12
C GLU A 65 2.75 22.57 -14.63
N ARG A 66 2.19 21.68 -15.43
CA ARG A 66 2.30 21.68 -16.91
C ARG A 66 1.84 22.95 -17.61
N THR A 67 1.01 23.76 -16.96
CA THR A 67 0.38 24.94 -17.57
C THR A 67 1.26 26.17 -17.50
N VAL A 68 2.35 26.15 -16.73
CA VAL A 68 3.27 27.28 -16.59
C VAL A 68 4.52 27.10 -17.45
N GLN A 69 5.27 28.18 -17.64
CA GLN A 69 6.54 28.13 -18.38
C GLN A 69 7.53 27.16 -17.71
N ASN A 70 8.12 26.26 -18.50
CA ASN A 70 8.99 25.19 -18.06
C ASN A 70 8.29 24.21 -17.08
N GLY A 71 6.96 24.09 -17.19
CA GLY A 71 6.16 23.15 -16.42
C GLY A 71 6.39 21.71 -16.85
N HIS A 72 6.33 20.81 -15.88
CA HIS A 72 6.50 19.38 -16.12
C HIS A 72 5.21 18.77 -16.70
N PRO A 73 5.26 17.98 -17.80
CA PRO A 73 4.07 17.52 -18.52
C PRO A 73 3.15 16.61 -17.70
N ASP A 74 3.66 15.93 -16.67
CA ASP A 74 2.92 14.92 -15.91
C ASP A 74 2.21 15.49 -14.67
N PHE A 75 2.47 16.77 -14.28
CA PHE A 75 1.82 17.41 -13.14
C PHE A 75 0.65 18.27 -13.61
N GLU A 76 -0.52 18.11 -12.98
CA GLU A 76 -1.84 18.64 -13.41
C GLU A 76 -2.32 18.02 -14.75
N ILE A 77 -2.00 16.75 -15.01
CA ILE A 77 -2.53 16.02 -16.15
C ILE A 77 -3.78 15.24 -15.75
N THR A 78 -4.82 15.31 -16.58
CA THR A 78 -5.96 14.39 -16.47
C THR A 78 -5.65 13.13 -17.26
N PRO A 79 -5.66 11.93 -16.64
CA PRO A 79 -5.48 10.68 -17.36
C PRO A 79 -6.55 10.49 -18.45
N ALA A 80 -6.20 9.82 -19.55
CA ALA A 80 -7.07 9.70 -20.74
C ALA A 80 -8.45 9.08 -20.43
N HIS A 81 -8.50 8.17 -19.47
CA HIS A 81 -9.75 7.51 -19.02
C HIS A 81 -10.23 8.00 -17.63
N GLY A 82 -9.82 9.22 -17.24
CA GLY A 82 -10.26 9.93 -16.04
C GLY A 82 -9.53 9.50 -14.77
N TYR A 83 -9.88 10.16 -13.67
CA TYR A 83 -9.28 9.94 -12.36
C TYR A 83 -9.64 8.56 -11.80
N ALA A 84 -8.64 7.79 -11.43
CA ALA A 84 -8.79 6.47 -10.84
C ALA A 84 -7.44 5.89 -10.44
N HIS A 85 -7.48 4.78 -9.71
CA HIS A 85 -6.33 3.91 -9.48
C HIS A 85 -5.94 3.18 -10.80
N TYR A 86 -4.66 3.28 -11.15
CA TYR A 86 -4.06 2.61 -12.31
C TYR A 86 -2.93 1.69 -11.85
N CYS A 87 -2.75 0.59 -12.55
CA CYS A 87 -1.68 -0.37 -12.29
C CYS A 87 -0.89 -0.69 -13.56
N GLY A 88 0.33 -1.17 -13.37
CA GLY A 88 1.11 -1.78 -14.46
C GLY A 88 1.80 -0.80 -15.40
N ALA A 89 1.87 0.48 -15.06
CA ALA A 89 2.62 1.49 -15.83
C ALA A 89 4.14 1.33 -15.68
N LEU A 90 4.58 0.75 -14.55
CA LEU A 90 5.98 0.55 -14.23
C LEU A 90 6.38 -0.93 -14.27
N SER A 91 7.69 -1.17 -14.44
CA SER A 91 8.28 -2.50 -14.34
C SER A 91 8.04 -3.15 -12.99
N ALA A 92 7.99 -4.48 -12.99
CA ALA A 92 7.93 -5.27 -11.76
C ALA A 92 9.21 -5.14 -10.91
N ASP A 93 10.33 -4.84 -11.55
CA ASP A 93 11.63 -4.71 -10.90
C ASP A 93 12.17 -3.28 -11.08
N LEU A 94 12.95 -2.81 -10.10
CA LEU A 94 13.68 -1.56 -10.19
C LEU A 94 14.74 -1.59 -11.30
N GLY A 95 15.10 -0.42 -11.82
CA GLY A 95 16.24 -0.24 -12.69
C GLY A 95 17.57 -0.51 -11.97
N SER A 96 18.65 -0.59 -12.72
CA SER A 96 20.00 -0.79 -12.17
C SER A 96 20.49 0.37 -11.30
N ASP A 97 19.83 1.50 -11.39
CA ASP A 97 20.03 2.72 -10.58
C ASP A 97 19.16 2.75 -9.31
N GLY A 98 18.38 1.69 -9.05
CA GLY A 98 17.46 1.60 -7.91
C GLY A 98 16.20 2.44 -8.08
N LYS A 99 15.86 2.90 -9.30
CA LYS A 99 14.67 3.70 -9.57
C LYS A 99 13.59 2.91 -10.32
N PRO A 100 12.30 3.29 -10.18
CA PRO A 100 11.21 2.70 -10.96
C PRO A 100 11.37 2.97 -12.46
N MET A 101 11.05 1.98 -13.28
CA MET A 101 11.14 2.08 -14.75
C MET A 101 9.76 2.15 -15.38
N PHE A 102 9.49 3.21 -16.13
CA PHE A 102 8.26 3.34 -16.92
C PHE A 102 8.32 2.39 -18.14
N ILE A 103 7.29 1.58 -18.33
CA ILE A 103 7.20 0.61 -19.44
C ILE A 103 6.11 0.94 -20.46
N GLY A 104 5.41 2.07 -20.31
CA GLY A 104 4.42 2.54 -21.28
C GLY A 104 3.16 1.67 -21.38
N GLN A 105 2.88 0.87 -20.38
CA GLN A 105 1.72 -0.01 -20.30
C GLN A 105 0.81 0.41 -19.14
N GLY A 106 -0.07 -0.46 -18.72
CA GLY A 106 -0.92 -0.24 -17.58
C GLY A 106 -2.40 -0.36 -17.90
N PHE A 107 -3.18 -0.26 -16.87
CA PHE A 107 -4.64 -0.36 -16.97
C PHE A 107 -5.30 0.35 -15.79
N LYS A 108 -6.47 0.89 -16.05
CA LYS A 108 -7.36 1.41 -15.02
C LYS A 108 -7.98 0.27 -14.23
N VAL A 109 -7.99 0.37 -12.92
CA VAL A 109 -8.70 -0.59 -12.04
C VAL A 109 -10.18 -0.23 -12.03
N LYS A 110 -11.04 -1.22 -12.16
CA LYS A 110 -12.49 -0.99 -12.04
C LYS A 110 -12.86 -0.65 -10.61
N SER A 111 -13.50 0.49 -10.42
CA SER A 111 -13.93 0.97 -9.10
C SER A 111 -14.66 -0.12 -8.28
N GLY A 112 -14.20 -0.35 -7.05
CA GLY A 112 -14.73 -1.37 -6.15
C GLY A 112 -14.23 -2.80 -6.41
N TYR A 113 -13.39 -3.02 -7.41
CA TYR A 113 -12.88 -4.33 -7.80
C TYR A 113 -11.35 -4.42 -7.71
N GLU A 114 -10.80 -3.96 -6.59
CA GLU A 114 -9.38 -4.14 -6.25
C GLU A 114 -9.03 -5.63 -6.06
N TRP A 115 -7.76 -5.99 -6.30
CA TRP A 115 -7.22 -7.27 -5.86
C TRP A 115 -7.10 -7.26 -4.34
N ARG A 116 -7.58 -8.33 -3.69
CA ARG A 116 -7.65 -8.39 -2.22
C ARG A 116 -7.13 -9.72 -1.72
N ASN A 117 -6.52 -9.68 -0.52
CA ASN A 117 -6.20 -10.93 0.18
C ASN A 117 -7.47 -11.58 0.74
N SER A 118 -7.36 -12.79 1.30
CA SER A 118 -8.46 -13.55 1.92
C SER A 118 -9.17 -12.81 3.05
N ALA A 119 -8.50 -11.83 3.68
CA ALA A 119 -9.11 -10.94 4.70
C ALA A 119 -9.77 -9.69 4.09
N GLY A 120 -9.92 -9.62 2.76
CA GLY A 120 -10.58 -8.50 2.06
C GLY A 120 -9.75 -7.22 1.99
N LYS A 121 -8.44 -7.26 2.28
CA LYS A 121 -7.55 -6.10 2.21
C LYS A 121 -6.92 -5.98 0.84
N ASN A 122 -6.85 -4.76 0.30
CA ASN A 122 -6.26 -4.51 -1.01
C ASN A 122 -4.77 -4.87 -1.02
N ILE A 123 -4.37 -5.57 -2.06
CA ILE A 123 -2.98 -6.00 -2.35
C ILE A 123 -2.60 -5.59 -3.77
N CYS A 124 -1.30 -5.51 -4.03
CA CYS A 124 -0.81 -5.36 -5.40
C CYS A 124 -1.31 -6.51 -6.28
N TRP A 125 -1.80 -6.18 -7.48
CA TRP A 125 -2.29 -7.19 -8.44
C TRP A 125 -1.24 -8.24 -8.82
N ARG A 126 0.05 -7.88 -8.74
CA ARG A 126 1.19 -8.78 -9.00
C ARG A 126 1.40 -9.83 -7.90
N LEU A 127 0.83 -9.60 -6.71
CA LEU A 127 0.92 -10.51 -5.56
C LEU A 127 -0.32 -11.38 -5.40
N TYR A 128 -1.26 -11.31 -6.34
CA TYR A 128 -2.46 -12.14 -6.33
C TYR A 128 -2.09 -13.63 -6.40
N ASP A 129 -2.57 -14.39 -5.43
CA ASP A 129 -2.37 -15.84 -5.35
C ASP A 129 -3.69 -16.52 -4.94
N PRO A 130 -4.38 -17.19 -5.88
CA PRO A 130 -5.65 -17.86 -5.59
C PRO A 130 -5.49 -19.00 -4.58
N ALA A 131 -4.28 -19.62 -4.45
CA ALA A 131 -4.03 -20.66 -3.47
C ALA A 131 -4.07 -20.15 -2.01
N ARG A 132 -3.88 -18.82 -1.82
CA ARG A 132 -4.02 -18.14 -0.52
C ARG A 132 -5.45 -17.67 -0.24
N GLY A 133 -6.41 -17.95 -1.13
CA GLY A 133 -7.79 -17.47 -1.01
C GLY A 133 -7.97 -16.01 -1.40
N ASP A 134 -7.05 -15.46 -2.18
CA ASP A 134 -7.13 -14.08 -2.64
C ASP A 134 -8.28 -13.87 -3.63
N LEU A 135 -8.86 -12.68 -3.63
CA LEU A 135 -9.93 -12.26 -4.52
C LEU A 135 -9.33 -11.49 -5.71
N ILE A 136 -9.67 -11.97 -6.91
CA ILE A 136 -9.20 -11.33 -8.15
C ILE A 136 -9.91 -9.98 -8.36
N GLY A 137 -9.12 -8.96 -8.70
CA GLY A 137 -9.62 -7.65 -9.11
C GLY A 137 -10.06 -7.62 -10.57
N LYS A 138 -10.51 -6.46 -11.05
CA LYS A 138 -10.95 -6.26 -12.44
C LYS A 138 -10.33 -5.00 -13.04
N LYS A 139 -9.95 -5.13 -14.32
CA LYS A 139 -9.62 -3.98 -15.18
C LYS A 139 -10.91 -3.27 -15.60
N ASP A 140 -10.82 -1.96 -15.75
CA ASP A 140 -11.90 -1.15 -16.33
C ASP A 140 -11.63 -0.96 -17.84
N GLY A 141 -12.23 -1.82 -18.65
CA GLY A 141 -11.98 -1.84 -20.10
C GLY A 141 -10.77 -2.68 -20.53
N THR A 142 -10.46 -2.62 -21.83
CA THR A 142 -9.39 -3.40 -22.49
C THR A 142 -8.27 -2.52 -23.07
N TYR A 143 -8.35 -1.21 -22.85
CA TYR A 143 -7.36 -0.26 -23.33
C TYR A 143 -6.10 -0.27 -22.44
N ILE A 144 -4.99 0.15 -23.04
CA ILE A 144 -3.76 0.45 -22.30
C ILE A 144 -3.88 1.88 -21.78
N ASP A 145 -3.62 2.08 -20.48
CA ASP A 145 -3.60 3.40 -19.86
C ASP A 145 -2.59 3.39 -18.69
N ASN A 146 -1.69 4.34 -18.73
CA ASN A 146 -0.60 4.47 -17.76
C ASN A 146 -0.89 5.47 -16.64
N GLY A 147 -2.14 5.90 -16.46
CA GLY A 147 -2.52 6.83 -15.41
C GLY A 147 -2.02 8.27 -15.61
N GLY A 148 -1.74 8.68 -16.86
CA GLY A 148 -1.34 10.04 -17.18
C GLY A 148 0.16 10.33 -17.09
N ILE A 149 1.02 9.31 -17.17
CA ILE A 149 2.47 9.51 -17.39
C ILE A 149 2.69 9.74 -18.88
N THR A 150 3.30 10.85 -19.27
CA THR A 150 3.47 11.25 -20.67
C THR A 150 4.37 10.28 -21.45
N ASN A 151 5.56 10.02 -20.92
CA ASN A 151 6.53 9.09 -21.50
C ASN A 151 7.68 8.74 -20.56
N ALA A 152 8.58 7.87 -20.97
CA ALA A 152 9.74 7.44 -20.19
C ALA A 152 10.71 8.60 -19.85
N ALA A 153 10.85 9.58 -20.74
CA ALA A 153 11.77 10.70 -20.50
C ALA A 153 11.20 11.67 -19.43
N SER A 154 9.89 11.96 -19.44
CA SER A 154 9.26 12.76 -18.40
C SER A 154 9.29 12.03 -17.07
N PHE A 155 8.89 10.76 -17.03
CA PHE A 155 8.93 9.94 -15.81
C PHE A 155 10.35 9.80 -15.25
N GLY A 156 11.35 9.72 -16.11
CA GLY A 156 12.77 9.63 -15.70
C GLY A 156 13.25 10.78 -14.83
N THR A 157 12.56 11.92 -14.83
CA THR A 157 12.90 13.07 -13.96
C THR A 157 12.19 13.05 -12.61
N TRP A 158 11.24 12.14 -12.37
CA TRP A 158 10.45 12.13 -11.13
C TRP A 158 11.30 11.81 -9.90
N PHE A 159 12.28 10.91 -10.07
CA PHE A 159 13.12 10.42 -8.99
C PHE A 159 14.63 10.62 -9.26
N HIS A 160 14.96 11.52 -10.20
CA HIS A 160 16.31 11.99 -10.47
C HIS A 160 16.34 13.51 -10.41
N ASP A 161 17.45 14.05 -9.92
CA ASP A 161 17.68 15.49 -10.01
C ASP A 161 17.88 15.88 -11.47
N ALA A 162 17.06 16.80 -11.95
CA ALA A 162 17.04 17.26 -13.33
C ALA A 162 17.08 18.80 -13.36
N PRO A 163 18.28 19.39 -13.55
CA PRO A 163 18.44 20.84 -13.56
C PRO A 163 17.45 21.55 -14.50
N GLY A 164 16.78 22.58 -13.98
CA GLY A 164 15.74 23.31 -14.71
C GLY A 164 14.35 22.65 -14.73
N THR A 165 14.25 21.39 -14.34
CA THR A 165 12.97 20.65 -14.29
C THR A 165 12.46 20.49 -12.85
N ASN A 166 13.33 20.14 -11.91
CA ASN A 166 12.99 20.00 -10.50
C ASN A 166 14.03 20.63 -9.59
N LEU A 167 13.65 20.83 -8.33
CA LEU A 167 14.53 21.19 -7.23
C LEU A 167 14.34 20.16 -6.12
N SER A 168 15.40 19.79 -5.42
CA SER A 168 15.32 18.73 -4.41
C SER A 168 15.83 19.16 -3.04
N CYS A 169 15.26 18.57 -1.99
CA CYS A 169 15.79 18.68 -0.63
C CYS A 169 15.53 17.39 0.16
N ALA A 170 16.22 17.23 1.29
CA ALA A 170 15.96 16.13 2.20
C ALA A 170 14.64 16.33 2.96
N LEU A 171 13.88 15.26 3.16
CA LEU A 171 12.64 15.23 3.95
C LEU A 171 12.68 14.03 4.92
N SER A 172 12.44 14.31 6.21
CA SER A 172 12.32 13.27 7.22
C SER A 172 10.88 13.09 7.68
N LEU A 173 10.44 11.84 7.75
CA LEU A 173 9.16 11.44 8.33
C LEU A 173 9.41 10.73 9.66
N VAL A 174 8.64 11.10 10.69
CA VAL A 174 8.67 10.43 12.00
C VAL A 174 7.46 9.53 12.12
N LEU A 175 7.69 8.22 12.11
CA LEU A 175 6.65 7.23 12.32
C LEU A 175 6.59 6.90 13.81
N ASN A 176 5.48 7.20 14.46
CA ASN A 176 5.29 6.96 15.89
C ASN A 176 4.76 5.54 16.14
N ARG A 177 5.23 4.90 17.20
CA ARG A 177 4.79 3.57 17.59
C ARG A 177 3.39 3.61 18.18
N SER A 178 2.46 2.88 17.57
CA SER A 178 1.07 2.72 18.03
C SER A 178 0.95 1.66 19.12
N ALA A 179 -0.21 1.59 19.77
CA ALA A 179 -0.50 0.61 20.80
C ALA A 179 -0.47 -0.85 20.32
N ASP A 180 -0.73 -1.10 19.04
CA ASP A 180 -0.62 -2.41 18.40
C ASP A 180 0.83 -2.78 18.03
N GLY A 181 1.79 -1.92 18.32
CA GLY A 181 3.21 -2.10 18.05
C GLY A 181 3.65 -1.68 16.66
N SER A 182 2.74 -1.25 15.77
CA SER A 182 3.10 -0.72 14.46
C SER A 182 3.65 0.71 14.55
N TYR A 183 4.48 1.10 13.59
CA TYR A 183 4.95 2.46 13.36
C TYR A 183 4.09 3.15 12.33
N VAL A 184 3.59 4.34 12.64
CA VAL A 184 2.61 5.06 11.82
C VAL A 184 3.04 6.51 11.62
N PHE A 185 3.02 6.96 10.37
CA PHE A 185 2.86 8.36 9.99
C PHE A 185 1.49 8.51 9.32
N ASP A 186 0.71 9.52 9.70
CA ASP A 186 -0.63 9.77 9.15
C ASP A 186 -0.87 11.27 9.05
N SER A 187 -1.01 11.77 7.83
CA SER A 187 -1.24 13.19 7.55
C SER A 187 -2.55 13.73 8.12
N THR A 188 -3.49 12.85 8.49
CA THR A 188 -4.77 13.27 9.09
C THR A 188 -4.68 13.59 10.57
N ILE A 189 -3.58 13.18 11.23
CA ILE A 189 -3.35 13.42 12.67
C ILE A 189 -2.01 14.11 12.96
N ASP A 190 -1.08 14.13 12.00
CA ASP A 190 0.16 14.89 12.13
C ASP A 190 -0.14 16.39 12.26
N PRO A 191 0.38 17.09 13.29
CA PRO A 191 0.00 18.49 13.56
C PRO A 191 0.29 19.44 12.42
N GLN A 192 1.42 19.25 11.71
CA GLN A 192 1.79 20.11 10.59
C GLN A 192 0.89 19.85 9.38
N CYS A 193 0.62 18.59 9.07
CA CYS A 193 -0.27 18.20 8.00
C CYS A 193 -1.70 18.69 8.25
N VAL A 194 -2.20 18.55 9.48
CA VAL A 194 -3.53 19.06 9.87
C VAL A 194 -3.61 20.58 9.71
N ALA A 195 -2.58 21.32 10.12
CA ALA A 195 -2.53 22.78 9.94
C ALA A 195 -2.50 23.19 8.46
N ASN A 196 -1.87 22.39 7.61
CA ASN A 196 -1.78 22.63 6.16
C ASN A 196 -3.02 22.10 5.40
N GLY A 197 -3.85 21.26 6.02
CA GLY A 197 -5.01 20.62 5.41
C GLY A 197 -4.67 19.44 4.50
N GLY A 198 -3.50 18.81 4.69
CA GLY A 198 -3.00 17.66 3.94
C GLY A 198 -1.49 17.49 4.04
N PHE A 199 -0.96 16.52 3.31
CA PHE A 199 0.48 16.26 3.23
C PHE A 199 1.16 17.22 2.25
N PHE A 200 1.61 18.37 2.75
CA PHE A 200 2.32 19.42 1.99
C PHE A 200 3.68 19.71 2.63
N PRO A 201 4.66 18.79 2.49
CA PRO A 201 5.92 18.85 3.25
C PRO A 201 6.85 20.00 2.83
N ILE A 202 6.69 20.54 1.62
CA ILE A 202 7.52 21.61 1.05
C ILE A 202 6.72 22.88 0.79
N GLU A 203 5.69 23.12 1.59
CA GLU A 203 4.82 24.30 1.48
C GLU A 203 5.64 25.61 1.49
N GLY A 204 5.53 26.39 0.40
CA GLY A 204 6.25 27.65 0.23
C GLY A 204 7.77 27.54 0.02
N GLN A 205 8.31 26.32 -0.15
CA GLN A 205 9.73 26.06 -0.37
C GLN A 205 10.02 25.73 -1.85
N LEU A 206 11.30 25.68 -2.21
CA LEU A 206 11.83 25.34 -3.54
C LEU A 206 11.22 26.24 -4.65
N PHE A 207 10.39 25.73 -5.55
CA PHE A 207 9.67 26.56 -6.52
C PHE A 207 8.51 27.37 -5.90
N GLY A 208 8.15 27.04 -4.65
CA GLY A 208 7.03 27.66 -3.95
C GLY A 208 5.67 27.12 -4.37
N ASN A 209 4.62 27.72 -3.81
CA ASN A 209 3.27 27.32 -4.16
C ASN A 209 2.88 27.86 -5.53
N PRO A 210 2.20 27.08 -6.39
CA PRO A 210 1.88 27.50 -7.76
C PRO A 210 0.81 28.60 -7.84
N GLY A 211 0.23 29.01 -6.72
CA GLY A 211 -0.92 29.91 -6.69
C GLY A 211 -2.26 29.20 -6.91
N GLY A 212 -3.33 29.98 -7.05
CA GLY A 212 -4.69 29.45 -7.22
C GLY A 212 -5.38 29.10 -5.90
N SER A 213 -6.41 28.27 -5.95
CA SER A 213 -7.16 27.83 -4.77
C SER A 213 -7.45 26.34 -4.86
N PRO A 214 -7.01 25.56 -3.85
CA PRO A 214 -6.20 25.96 -2.71
C PRO A 214 -4.76 26.29 -3.16
N ASN A 215 -4.13 27.30 -2.51
CA ASN A 215 -2.74 27.66 -2.78
C ASN A 215 -1.82 26.77 -1.92
N ARG A 216 -1.56 25.57 -2.38
CA ARG A 216 -0.71 24.54 -1.78
C ARG A 216 0.24 24.00 -2.84
N ASN A 217 1.35 23.41 -2.40
CA ASN A 217 2.23 22.71 -3.31
C ASN A 217 1.74 21.26 -3.52
N PHE A 218 1.13 21.00 -4.70
CA PHE A 218 0.62 19.70 -5.13
C PHE A 218 1.52 18.99 -6.15
N HIS A 219 2.72 19.48 -6.37
CA HIS A 219 3.53 19.03 -7.50
C HIS A 219 4.89 18.56 -7.05
N PHE A 220 4.93 17.45 -6.32
CA PHE A 220 6.18 16.91 -5.81
C PHE A 220 6.24 15.39 -5.84
N THR A 221 7.46 14.86 -5.85
CA THR A 221 7.71 13.45 -5.62
C THR A 221 8.49 13.27 -4.31
N TYR A 222 8.38 12.10 -3.71
CA TYR A 222 9.16 11.72 -2.53
C TYR A 222 9.68 10.31 -2.70
N GLU A 223 10.95 10.12 -2.46
CA GLU A 223 11.57 8.80 -2.48
C GLU A 223 12.26 8.50 -1.16
N LEU A 224 12.18 7.24 -0.74
CA LEU A 224 12.75 6.76 0.51
C LEU A 224 13.35 5.38 0.30
N HIS A 225 14.60 5.20 0.72
CA HIS A 225 15.33 3.93 0.66
C HIS A 225 15.63 3.45 2.08
N THR A 226 15.13 2.27 2.43
CA THR A 226 15.24 1.70 3.77
C THR A 226 15.63 0.24 3.71
N GLU A 227 16.08 -0.26 4.86
CA GLU A 227 16.38 -1.66 5.08
C GLU A 227 15.65 -2.17 6.33
N PHE A 228 15.38 -3.45 6.36
CA PHE A 228 14.81 -4.15 7.51
C PHE A 228 15.30 -5.60 7.55
N THR A 229 15.30 -6.19 8.74
CA THR A 229 15.52 -7.64 8.89
C THR A 229 14.18 -8.36 8.81
N TYR A 230 14.10 -9.38 7.96
CA TYR A 230 12.88 -10.18 7.86
C TYR A 230 12.75 -11.16 9.03
N ASP A 231 11.61 -11.10 9.72
CA ASP A 231 11.21 -12.04 10.77
C ASP A 231 9.94 -12.79 10.32
N ALA A 232 10.09 -14.08 10.03
CA ALA A 232 8.99 -14.91 9.57
C ALA A 232 7.90 -15.12 10.64
N ALA A 233 8.23 -15.01 11.94
CA ALA A 233 7.29 -15.12 13.04
C ALA A 233 6.56 -13.79 13.35
N GLY A 234 7.12 -12.67 12.92
CA GLY A 234 6.64 -11.31 13.25
C GLY A 234 5.40 -10.86 12.49
N ALA A 235 4.83 -11.70 11.62
CA ALA A 235 3.70 -11.31 10.73
C ALA A 235 3.92 -9.94 10.08
N GLN A 236 5.14 -9.73 9.58
CA GLN A 236 5.60 -8.45 9.08
C GLN A 236 4.79 -7.96 7.88
N MET A 237 4.44 -6.66 7.91
CA MET A 237 3.66 -6.02 6.86
C MET A 237 4.07 -4.55 6.65
N PHE A 238 3.79 -4.06 5.45
CA PHE A 238 3.82 -2.64 5.11
C PHE A 238 2.51 -2.24 4.45
N LEU A 239 1.99 -1.08 4.82
CA LEU A 239 0.74 -0.51 4.31
C LEU A 239 0.97 0.93 3.93
N PHE A 240 0.47 1.32 2.78
CA PHE A 240 0.27 2.71 2.39
C PHE A 240 -1.21 2.99 2.13
N ARG A 241 -1.64 4.20 2.49
CA ARG A 241 -2.92 4.78 2.10
C ARG A 241 -2.74 6.25 1.77
N GLY A 242 -3.10 6.65 0.59
CA GLY A 242 -2.98 8.05 0.13
C GLY A 242 -3.38 8.24 -1.32
N ASP A 243 -3.05 9.38 -1.85
CA ASP A 243 -3.13 9.90 -3.21
C ASP A 243 -1.89 10.76 -3.50
N ASP A 244 -1.37 10.94 -4.76
CA ASP A 244 -1.77 10.23 -5.97
C ASP A 244 -0.99 8.91 -6.15
N ASP A 245 0.14 8.91 -6.88
CA ASP A 245 0.87 7.69 -7.22
C ASP A 245 1.76 7.19 -6.09
N VAL A 246 1.72 5.87 -5.84
CA VAL A 246 2.67 5.18 -4.95
C VAL A 246 3.12 3.86 -5.52
N TRP A 247 4.42 3.64 -5.48
CA TRP A 247 5.05 2.35 -5.76
C TRP A 247 6.01 1.98 -4.63
N VAL A 248 5.87 0.74 -4.16
CA VAL A 248 6.78 0.21 -3.15
C VAL A 248 7.41 -1.07 -3.68
N TYR A 249 8.71 -1.19 -3.46
CA TYR A 249 9.51 -2.34 -3.83
C TYR A 249 10.14 -2.95 -2.59
N VAL A 250 10.16 -4.27 -2.52
CA VAL A 250 10.92 -5.02 -1.52
C VAL A 250 11.91 -5.91 -2.25
N ASN A 251 13.19 -5.79 -1.88
CA ASN A 251 14.28 -6.48 -2.57
C ASN A 251 14.24 -6.25 -4.10
N GLY A 252 14.00 -5.01 -4.50
CA GLY A 252 13.92 -4.57 -5.90
C GLY A 252 12.65 -4.99 -6.64
N ARG A 253 11.68 -5.70 -6.03
CA ARG A 253 10.44 -6.17 -6.65
C ARG A 253 9.22 -5.41 -6.14
N MET A 254 8.36 -4.99 -7.05
CA MET A 254 7.16 -4.22 -6.76
C MET A 254 6.16 -5.00 -5.90
N VAL A 255 5.77 -4.41 -4.78
CA VAL A 255 4.82 -4.99 -3.81
C VAL A 255 3.59 -4.10 -3.55
N ILE A 256 3.65 -2.82 -3.92
CA ILE A 256 2.51 -1.88 -3.98
C ILE A 256 2.54 -1.19 -5.34
N ASP A 257 1.39 -1.08 -5.98
CA ASP A 257 1.19 -0.47 -7.31
C ASP A 257 -0.11 0.34 -7.28
N LEU A 258 0.01 1.61 -6.88
CA LEU A 258 -1.06 2.60 -6.80
C LEU A 258 -0.67 3.76 -7.72
N GLY A 259 -0.83 3.58 -9.02
CA GLY A 259 -0.52 4.62 -9.99
C GLY A 259 -1.76 5.44 -10.36
N GLY A 260 -1.51 6.63 -10.92
CA GLY A 260 -2.53 7.52 -11.45
C GLY A 260 -3.07 8.53 -10.43
N VAL A 261 -3.85 9.48 -10.94
CA VAL A 261 -4.52 10.50 -10.12
C VAL A 261 -5.83 9.93 -9.55
N HIS A 262 -5.91 9.79 -8.23
CA HIS A 262 -7.06 9.15 -7.58
C HIS A 262 -7.29 9.70 -6.16
N SER A 263 -8.48 9.48 -5.60
CA SER A 263 -8.72 9.70 -4.16
C SER A 263 -7.94 8.66 -3.36
N ALA A 264 -7.72 8.91 -2.07
CA ALA A 264 -6.93 8.05 -1.21
C ALA A 264 -7.32 6.56 -1.30
N VAL A 265 -6.40 5.73 -1.80
CA VAL A 265 -6.50 4.27 -1.89
C VAL A 265 -5.49 3.64 -0.93
N GLU A 266 -5.87 2.49 -0.36
CA GLU A 266 -5.00 1.69 0.50
C GLU A 266 -4.53 0.44 -0.23
N GLN A 267 -3.25 0.12 -0.14
CA GLN A 267 -2.70 -1.20 -0.44
C GLN A 267 -1.74 -1.64 0.66
N ARG A 268 -1.64 -2.96 0.84
CA ARG A 268 -0.69 -3.58 1.77
C ARG A 268 0.03 -4.75 1.16
N VAL A 269 1.17 -5.05 1.76
CA VAL A 269 1.91 -6.30 1.55
C VAL A 269 2.14 -7.00 2.88
N GLU A 270 1.79 -8.29 2.95
CA GLU A 270 2.25 -9.21 3.99
C GLU A 270 3.56 -9.83 3.49
N LEU A 271 4.66 -9.67 4.22
CA LEU A 271 5.99 -10.05 3.73
C LEU A 271 6.16 -11.58 3.57
N ASN A 272 5.34 -12.38 4.26
CA ASN A 272 5.31 -13.83 4.07
C ASN A 272 4.84 -14.29 2.67
N ARG A 273 4.43 -13.35 1.80
CA ARG A 273 4.10 -13.61 0.39
C ARG A 273 5.31 -13.58 -0.52
N LEU A 274 6.44 -13.06 -0.04
CA LEU A 274 7.57 -12.66 -0.89
C LEU A 274 8.67 -13.72 -0.98
N GLY A 275 8.56 -14.82 -0.22
CA GLY A 275 9.57 -15.90 -0.20
C GLY A 275 10.90 -15.47 0.42
N LEU A 276 10.89 -14.52 1.35
CA LEU A 276 12.08 -14.01 2.03
C LEU A 276 12.63 -15.04 3.02
N THR A 277 13.94 -15.01 3.22
CA THR A 277 14.64 -15.87 4.18
C THR A 277 14.67 -15.20 5.56
N ASN A 278 14.26 -15.95 6.59
CA ASN A 278 14.23 -15.46 7.97
C ASN A 278 15.62 -15.03 8.46
N GLY A 279 15.71 -13.86 9.07
CA GLY A 279 16.93 -13.27 9.62
C GLY A 279 17.79 -12.48 8.60
N GLU A 280 17.48 -12.55 7.30
CA GLU A 280 18.18 -11.78 6.27
C GLU A 280 17.69 -10.33 6.20
N VAL A 281 18.58 -9.46 5.75
CA VAL A 281 18.30 -8.03 5.55
C VAL A 281 17.82 -7.80 4.12
N TYR A 282 16.76 -7.01 3.98
CA TYR A 282 16.17 -6.65 2.68
C TYR A 282 15.92 -5.17 2.57
N THR A 283 15.96 -4.63 1.36
CA THR A 283 15.54 -3.26 1.08
C THR A 283 14.03 -3.14 1.01
N LEU A 284 13.52 -1.97 1.41
CA LEU A 284 12.21 -1.46 1.09
C LEU A 284 12.38 -0.06 0.52
N ASP A 285 12.04 0.08 -0.76
CA ASP A 285 12.16 1.30 -1.53
C ASP A 285 10.76 1.85 -1.81
N PHE A 286 10.52 3.10 -1.43
CA PHE A 286 9.22 3.75 -1.49
C PHE A 286 9.30 4.97 -2.42
N PHE A 287 8.36 5.08 -3.34
CA PHE A 287 8.25 6.15 -4.33
C PHE A 287 6.84 6.70 -4.36
N PHE A 288 6.70 8.00 -4.15
CA PHE A 288 5.43 8.71 -4.09
C PHE A 288 5.44 9.90 -5.04
N ALA A 289 4.30 10.21 -5.63
CA ALA A 289 4.10 11.47 -6.35
C ALA A 289 2.73 12.06 -6.02
N GLU A 290 2.73 13.34 -5.65
CA GLU A 290 1.55 14.20 -5.61
C GLU A 290 1.54 15.01 -6.89
N ARG A 291 0.51 14.86 -7.71
CA ARG A 291 0.51 15.42 -9.07
C ARG A 291 -0.67 16.30 -9.41
N HIS A 292 -1.72 16.27 -8.61
CA HIS A 292 -2.96 16.93 -8.96
C HIS A 292 -3.66 17.53 -7.74
N ARG A 293 -4.16 18.76 -7.88
CA ARG A 293 -5.08 19.33 -6.90
C ARG A 293 -6.32 18.41 -6.82
N THR A 294 -6.97 18.22 -5.69
CA THR A 294 -7.16 19.18 -4.59
C THR A 294 -6.83 18.59 -3.20
N GLN A 295 -6.46 17.36 -3.10
CA GLN A 295 -6.18 16.65 -1.85
C GLN A 295 -4.76 16.11 -1.89
N SER A 296 -4.14 15.96 -0.72
CA SER A 296 -2.88 15.26 -0.55
C SER A 296 -2.97 14.47 0.75
N ASN A 297 -3.16 13.17 0.65
CA ASN A 297 -3.28 12.27 1.77
C ASN A 297 -2.09 11.30 1.80
N PHE A 298 -1.50 11.12 2.96
CA PHE A 298 -0.33 10.27 3.11
C PHE A 298 -0.37 9.53 4.45
N ARG A 299 -0.40 8.20 4.40
CA ARG A 299 -0.29 7.36 5.59
C ARG A 299 0.57 6.15 5.30
N ILE A 300 1.60 5.96 6.11
CA ILE A 300 2.39 4.73 6.22
C ILE A 300 2.04 4.06 7.54
N GLN A 301 1.84 2.74 7.50
CA GLN A 301 1.78 1.89 8.69
C GLN A 301 2.57 0.62 8.45
N THR A 302 3.45 0.28 9.39
CA THR A 302 4.28 -0.93 9.29
C THR A 302 4.68 -1.44 10.67
N ASN A 303 4.87 -2.74 10.82
CA ASN A 303 5.53 -3.33 11.99
C ASN A 303 6.99 -3.72 11.71
N LEU A 304 7.53 -3.29 10.56
CA LEU A 304 8.95 -3.39 10.25
C LEU A 304 9.74 -2.36 11.06
N LEU A 305 10.86 -2.76 11.60
CA LEU A 305 11.85 -1.82 12.10
C LEU A 305 12.71 -1.35 10.92
N LEU A 306 12.27 -0.28 10.29
CA LEU A 306 12.92 0.29 9.11
C LEU A 306 14.08 1.20 9.54
N HIS A 307 15.19 1.14 8.80
CA HIS A 307 16.34 2.03 8.91
C HIS A 307 16.58 2.68 7.55
N THR A 308 16.87 4.00 7.54
CA THR A 308 17.31 4.67 6.31
C THR A 308 18.62 4.04 5.81
N ALA A 309 18.58 3.43 4.63
CA ALA A 309 19.75 2.73 4.06
C ALA A 309 20.76 3.70 3.46
N SER A 310 20.27 4.69 2.72
CA SER A 310 21.08 5.79 2.17
C SER A 310 20.17 7.00 1.93
N VAL A 311 20.73 8.20 2.15
CA VAL A 311 20.08 9.43 1.66
C VAL A 311 20.76 9.75 0.33
N PRO A 312 20.04 9.76 -0.80
CA PRO A 312 20.60 10.21 -2.07
C PRO A 312 21.19 11.63 -1.91
N SER A 313 22.27 11.91 -2.63
CA SER A 313 22.81 13.29 -2.65
C SER A 313 21.77 14.23 -3.22
N VAL A 314 21.47 15.29 -2.50
CA VAL A 314 20.60 16.37 -2.97
C VAL A 314 21.47 17.50 -3.53
N THR A 315 21.11 18.03 -4.68
CA THR A 315 21.64 19.32 -5.13
C THR A 315 20.87 20.40 -4.38
N SER A 316 21.43 20.89 -3.27
CA SER A 316 20.82 22.02 -2.60
C SER A 316 20.80 23.21 -3.56
N ALA A 317 19.63 23.76 -3.80
CA ALA A 317 19.43 24.97 -4.59
C ALA A 317 19.81 26.24 -3.80
N PHE A 318 20.90 26.18 -3.03
CA PHE A 318 21.43 27.32 -2.30
C PHE A 318 22.85 27.62 -2.80
N ASP A 319 22.92 28.33 -3.90
CA ASP A 319 23.98 29.26 -4.27
C ASP A 319 23.35 30.58 -4.68
#